data_dc33d5d703947f2a0aa4863c1a64795d
#
_entry.id   dc33d5d703947f2a0aa4863c1a64795d
#
_cell.length_a   1.000
_cell.length_b   1.000
_cell.length_c   1.000
_cell.angle_alpha   90.00
_cell.angle_beta   90.00
_cell.angle_gamma   90.00
#
_symmetry.space_group_name_H-M   'P 1'
#
loop_
_entity.id
_entity.type
_entity.pdbx_description
1 polymer ?
#
loop_
_entity_poly.entity_id
_entity_poly.type
_entity_poly.pdbx_seq_one_letter_code
_entity_poly.pdbx_strand_id
1 'polypeptide(L)'
;MGNGSEESGSAAPTLTVAFVGAGEVARIFAAGIAAHAGATGRIVRFRGFNAGRRNRPPYAADFRELNAQTGITLADTVAEAVAGADIVFSSVVADQAESTGLAIAEALGTGVVDEAGVAGSVSGASATDGASTMDGAANSGAAPLVIDLNATTPEAIRTVKAALDTAGARFVDASIMDTVPVFRMGVPLCISGDPEAIAAFTAADLGFTNVRDLQAEAGTASTAKVLRSVVMKALEASLVESFRAAEKAGILDVVADSVVATFDDMLGRTLVDDLVKSEMLHARRRAAEMEGAVSTLEDLGVSAFVSAGARDHLAHIAELMHDRTPVAPEATPAEAIRNLG
;
A
#
# COMPACT_ATOMS: atom_id res chain seq x y z
N MET A 1 20.35 59.03 -10.15
CA MET A 1 19.11 58.57 -9.53
C MET A 1 18.80 57.21 -10.14
N GLY A 2 19.31 56.18 -9.54
CA GLY A 2 19.09 54.80 -9.98
C GLY A 2 18.07 54.16 -9.05
N ASN A 3 16.89 53.84 -9.58
CA ASN A 3 15.88 53.07 -8.89
C ASN A 3 16.30 51.59 -8.93
N GLY A 4 16.81 51.08 -7.83
CA GLY A 4 16.93 49.67 -7.58
C GLY A 4 15.54 49.11 -7.20
N SER A 5 14.90 48.45 -8.15
CA SER A 5 13.76 47.59 -7.85
C SER A 5 14.29 46.35 -7.12
N GLU A 6 14.08 46.27 -5.82
CA GLU A 6 14.19 45.05 -5.04
C GLU A 6 13.16 44.07 -5.55
N GLU A 7 13.62 43.08 -6.32
CA GLU A 7 12.83 41.88 -6.56
C GLU A 7 12.63 41.14 -5.22
N SER A 8 11.44 41.27 -4.65
CA SER A 8 11.01 40.44 -3.53
C SER A 8 10.97 38.97 -4.01
N GLY A 9 12.10 38.28 -3.80
CA GLY A 9 12.15 36.85 -4.03
C GLY A 9 11.10 36.16 -3.14
N SER A 10 9.99 35.76 -3.72
CA SER A 10 9.02 34.88 -3.08
C SER A 10 9.74 33.61 -2.70
N ALA A 11 9.86 33.33 -1.40
CA ALA A 11 10.40 32.06 -0.93
C ALA A 11 9.62 30.91 -1.59
N ALA A 12 10.35 29.92 -2.11
CA ALA A 12 9.72 28.76 -2.71
C ALA A 12 8.74 28.11 -1.71
N PRO A 13 7.52 27.76 -2.13
CA PRO A 13 6.52 27.21 -1.22
C PRO A 13 7.07 25.91 -0.58
N THR A 14 7.01 25.85 0.74
CA THR A 14 7.44 24.68 1.51
C THR A 14 6.30 23.69 1.56
N LEU A 15 6.54 22.45 1.10
CA LEU A 15 5.59 21.32 1.23
C LEU A 15 5.86 20.60 2.55
N THR A 16 4.84 20.41 3.38
CA THR A 16 4.92 19.63 4.61
C THR A 16 4.28 18.27 4.41
N VAL A 17 5.07 17.20 4.54
CA VAL A 17 4.65 15.82 4.37
C VAL A 17 4.72 15.09 5.70
N ALA A 18 3.62 14.48 6.13
CA ALA A 18 3.53 13.67 7.34
C ALA A 18 3.46 12.17 7.00
N PHE A 19 4.12 11.34 7.80
CA PHE A 19 4.04 9.88 7.73
C PHE A 19 3.48 9.33 9.03
N VAL A 20 2.25 8.82 9.00
CA VAL A 20 1.68 8.05 10.11
C VAL A 20 1.96 6.57 9.83
N GLY A 21 2.87 6.01 10.63
CA GLY A 21 3.57 4.78 10.31
C GLY A 21 4.95 5.06 9.68
N ALA A 22 5.82 5.80 10.41
CA ALA A 22 7.15 6.19 9.97
C ALA A 22 8.14 5.00 9.93
N GLY A 23 7.77 3.92 9.22
CA GLY A 23 8.54 2.70 9.02
C GLY A 23 9.50 2.76 7.83
N GLU A 24 9.84 1.59 7.28
CA GLU A 24 10.76 1.46 6.15
C GLU A 24 10.23 2.16 4.88
N VAL A 25 8.96 1.95 4.55
CA VAL A 25 8.30 2.58 3.39
C VAL A 25 8.37 4.11 3.51
N ALA A 26 8.03 4.66 4.67
CA ALA A 26 8.07 6.10 4.92
C ALA A 26 9.48 6.68 4.71
N ARG A 27 10.53 6.00 5.20
CA ARG A 27 11.92 6.44 5.01
C ARG A 27 12.36 6.42 3.56
N ILE A 28 11.99 5.37 2.82
CA ILE A 28 12.33 5.26 1.39
C ILE A 28 11.63 6.35 0.60
N PHE A 29 10.35 6.60 0.88
CA PHE A 29 9.57 7.62 0.19
C PHE A 29 10.03 9.03 0.58
N ALA A 30 10.31 9.29 1.86
CA ALA A 30 10.86 10.58 2.29
C ALA A 30 12.17 10.91 1.57
N ALA A 31 13.10 9.95 1.50
CA ALA A 31 14.36 10.13 0.77
C ALA A 31 14.15 10.39 -0.73
N GLY A 32 13.21 9.66 -1.36
CA GLY A 32 12.90 9.83 -2.77
C GLY A 32 12.22 11.18 -3.06
N ILE A 33 11.25 11.57 -2.24
CA ILE A 33 10.55 12.85 -2.34
C ILE A 33 11.53 14.01 -2.14
N ALA A 34 12.45 13.90 -1.15
CA ALA A 34 13.48 14.92 -0.92
C ALA A 34 14.41 15.08 -2.12
N ALA A 35 14.84 13.97 -2.72
CA ALA A 35 15.70 14.00 -3.91
C ALA A 35 14.99 14.65 -5.10
N HIS A 36 13.73 14.31 -5.35
CA HIS A 36 12.91 14.90 -6.42
C HIS A 36 12.66 16.39 -6.19
N ALA A 37 12.29 16.78 -4.97
CA ALA A 37 12.08 18.17 -4.58
C ALA A 37 13.37 19.01 -4.76
N GLY A 38 14.52 18.46 -4.37
CA GLY A 38 15.82 19.12 -4.59
C GLY A 38 16.13 19.36 -6.06
N ALA A 39 15.78 18.39 -6.93
CA ALA A 39 15.97 18.52 -8.37
C ALA A 39 15.01 19.56 -9.00
N THR A 40 13.83 19.77 -8.42
CA THR A 40 12.80 20.73 -8.88
C THR A 40 12.86 22.08 -8.15
N GLY A 41 13.81 22.28 -7.23
CA GLY A 41 13.97 23.51 -6.46
C GLY A 41 12.89 23.75 -5.39
N ARG A 42 12.16 22.70 -4.97
CA ARG A 42 11.14 22.75 -3.92
C ARG A 42 11.75 22.46 -2.55
N ILE A 43 11.17 23.05 -1.51
CA ILE A 43 11.51 22.73 -0.11
C ILE A 43 10.46 21.79 0.44
N VAL A 44 10.90 20.67 1.03
CA VAL A 44 9.98 19.70 1.68
C VAL A 44 10.44 19.49 3.13
N ARG A 45 9.48 19.47 4.05
CA ARG A 45 9.64 19.12 5.45
C ARG A 45 8.91 17.83 5.76
N PHE A 46 9.54 16.95 6.52
CA PHE A 46 8.94 15.66 6.88
C PHE A 46 8.68 15.58 8.37
N ARG A 47 7.48 15.12 8.73
CA ARG A 47 7.12 14.71 10.09
C ARG A 47 6.71 13.25 10.08
N GLY A 48 6.78 12.59 11.22
CA GLY A 48 6.36 11.22 11.31
C GLY A 48 5.87 10.83 12.69
N PHE A 49 5.00 9.84 12.75
CA PHE A 49 4.55 9.21 13.99
C PHE A 49 4.59 7.69 13.85
N ASN A 50 4.96 7.00 14.94
CA ASN A 50 4.90 5.53 15.00
C ASN A 50 4.63 5.06 16.44
N ALA A 51 3.46 4.49 16.67
CA ALA A 51 3.03 4.06 18.00
C ALA A 51 3.82 2.86 18.55
N GLY A 52 4.22 1.91 17.70
CA GLY A 52 4.69 0.59 18.13
C GLY A 52 6.16 0.48 18.49
N ARG A 53 7.05 1.21 17.79
CA ARG A 53 8.52 1.03 17.90
C ARG A 53 9.22 2.13 18.68
N ARG A 54 8.52 3.22 18.96
CA ARG A 54 9.09 4.43 19.53
C ARG A 54 9.68 4.25 20.95
N ASN A 55 9.06 3.39 21.76
CA ASN A 55 9.36 3.24 23.18
C ASN A 55 9.78 1.82 23.58
N ARG A 56 10.07 0.92 22.63
CA ARG A 56 10.45 -0.49 22.93
C ARG A 56 11.92 -0.74 22.63
N PRO A 57 12.75 -1.00 23.65
CA PRO A 57 14.10 -1.51 23.44
C PRO A 57 14.08 -2.81 22.61
N PRO A 58 15.08 -3.08 21.75
CA PRO A 58 16.27 -2.26 21.46
C PRO A 58 16.07 -1.20 20.36
N TYR A 59 14.88 -1.10 19.78
CA TYR A 59 14.64 -0.38 18.53
C TYR A 59 14.45 1.14 18.65
N ALA A 60 14.25 1.69 19.84
CA ALA A 60 13.85 3.09 19.99
C ALA A 60 14.96 4.09 19.55
N ALA A 61 16.23 3.83 19.86
CA ALA A 61 17.34 4.70 19.46
C ALA A 61 17.62 4.60 17.97
N ASP A 62 17.83 3.38 17.47
CA ASP A 62 18.10 3.11 16.06
C ASP A 62 16.96 3.60 15.15
N PHE A 63 15.72 3.48 15.61
CA PHE A 63 14.55 3.94 14.87
C PHE A 63 14.53 5.47 14.73
N ARG A 64 14.88 6.20 15.78
CA ARG A 64 14.98 7.67 15.74
C ARG A 64 16.11 8.12 14.82
N GLU A 65 17.27 7.49 14.92
CA GLU A 65 18.42 7.80 14.09
C GLU A 65 18.13 7.54 12.61
N LEU A 66 17.56 6.39 12.27
CA LEU A 66 17.15 6.05 10.89
C LEU A 66 16.14 7.05 10.31
N ASN A 67 15.20 7.55 11.10
CA ASN A 67 14.28 8.57 10.64
C ASN A 67 14.96 9.94 10.50
N ALA A 68 15.81 10.32 11.44
CA ALA A 68 16.59 11.57 11.37
C ALA A 68 17.49 11.62 10.11
N GLN A 69 18.12 10.50 9.73
CA GLN A 69 18.94 10.39 8.52
C GLN A 69 18.14 10.65 7.23
N THR A 70 16.83 10.44 7.24
CA THR A 70 15.93 10.72 6.10
C THR A 70 15.19 12.05 6.24
N GLY A 71 15.54 12.87 7.23
CA GLY A 71 14.93 14.17 7.50
C GLY A 71 13.55 14.11 8.14
N ILE A 72 13.08 12.93 8.59
CA ILE A 72 11.79 12.79 9.27
C ILE A 72 11.93 13.18 10.74
N THR A 73 11.26 14.25 11.16
CA THR A 73 11.12 14.62 12.57
C THR A 73 9.96 13.85 13.18
N LEU A 74 10.23 13.07 14.23
CA LEU A 74 9.20 12.24 14.89
C LEU A 74 8.41 13.08 15.90
N ALA A 75 7.11 13.05 15.76
CA ALA A 75 6.12 13.61 16.67
C ALA A 75 5.73 12.63 17.79
N ASP A 76 5.15 13.12 18.87
CA ASP A 76 4.67 12.33 19.99
C ASP A 76 3.28 11.75 19.79
N THR A 77 2.48 12.40 18.97
CA THR A 77 1.08 12.03 18.66
C THR A 77 0.82 12.08 17.16
N VAL A 78 -0.27 11.44 16.74
CA VAL A 78 -0.79 11.58 15.36
C VAL A 78 -1.15 13.05 15.08
N ALA A 79 -1.79 13.72 16.02
CA ALA A 79 -2.20 15.12 15.88
C ALA A 79 -1.00 16.06 15.63
N GLU A 80 0.09 15.92 16.38
CA GLU A 80 1.32 16.68 16.16
C GLU A 80 1.97 16.36 14.80
N ALA A 81 1.93 15.09 14.36
CA ALA A 81 2.50 14.70 13.10
C ALA A 81 1.77 15.33 11.92
N VAL A 82 0.42 15.36 11.96
CA VAL A 82 -0.40 15.82 10.84
C VAL A 82 -0.73 17.32 10.89
N ALA A 83 -0.45 17.99 12.01
CA ALA A 83 -0.75 19.42 12.17
C ALA A 83 -0.11 20.28 11.06
N GLY A 84 -0.93 20.95 10.25
CA GLY A 84 -0.47 21.79 9.14
C GLY A 84 0.28 21.02 8.04
N ALA A 85 0.08 19.72 7.92
CA ALA A 85 0.60 18.94 6.81
C ALA A 85 -0.24 19.18 5.55
N ASP A 86 0.42 19.39 4.41
CA ASP A 86 -0.22 19.44 3.09
C ASP A 86 -0.56 18.02 2.61
N ILE A 87 0.30 17.04 2.93
CA ILE A 87 0.16 15.64 2.55
C ILE A 87 0.41 14.75 3.76
N VAL A 88 -0.47 13.78 3.97
CA VAL A 88 -0.34 12.75 5.01
C VAL A 88 -0.33 11.37 4.38
N PHE A 89 0.75 10.63 4.56
CA PHE A 89 0.82 9.22 4.24
C PHE A 89 0.43 8.36 5.44
N SER A 90 -0.52 7.45 5.27
CA SER A 90 -0.83 6.36 6.20
C SER A 90 -0.11 5.09 5.73
N SER A 91 0.82 4.57 6.54
CA SER A 91 1.67 3.41 6.19
C SER A 91 1.95 2.55 7.41
N VAL A 92 0.96 1.77 7.83
CA VAL A 92 1.00 0.88 8.99
C VAL A 92 0.73 -0.57 8.58
N VAL A 93 0.75 -1.50 9.54
CA VAL A 93 0.37 -2.89 9.29
C VAL A 93 -1.16 -3.00 9.09
N ALA A 94 -1.59 -4.04 8.38
CA ALA A 94 -2.97 -4.18 7.90
C ALA A 94 -4.04 -4.12 9.00
N ASP A 95 -3.74 -4.70 10.18
CA ASP A 95 -4.63 -4.73 11.36
C ASP A 95 -4.79 -3.37 12.05
N GLN A 96 -3.93 -2.40 11.75
CA GLN A 96 -3.97 -1.04 12.29
C GLN A 96 -4.43 0.01 11.27
N ALA A 97 -4.66 -0.38 10.04
CA ALA A 97 -4.94 0.55 8.95
C ALA A 97 -6.18 1.40 9.20
N GLU A 98 -7.32 0.77 9.53
CA GLU A 98 -8.59 1.46 9.78
C GLU A 98 -8.49 2.38 11.01
N SER A 99 -8.03 1.87 12.14
CA SER A 99 -7.88 2.66 13.37
C SER A 99 -6.93 3.85 13.20
N THR A 100 -5.85 3.67 12.42
CA THR A 100 -4.92 4.75 12.09
C THR A 100 -5.57 5.80 11.20
N GLY A 101 -6.30 5.38 10.16
CA GLY A 101 -7.03 6.30 9.29
C GLY A 101 -8.07 7.13 10.05
N LEU A 102 -8.81 6.51 10.97
CA LEU A 102 -9.76 7.21 11.84
C LEU A 102 -9.06 8.21 12.79
N ALA A 103 -7.91 7.84 13.35
CA ALA A 103 -7.12 8.74 14.19
C ALA A 103 -6.56 9.95 13.41
N ILE A 104 -6.20 9.76 12.13
CA ILE A 104 -5.82 10.87 11.24
C ILE A 104 -7.02 11.79 10.99
N ALA A 105 -8.20 11.22 10.70
CA ALA A 105 -9.41 12.00 10.48
C ALA A 105 -9.81 12.82 11.72
N GLU A 106 -9.76 12.23 12.91
CA GLU A 106 -10.01 12.92 14.18
C GLU A 106 -9.01 14.07 14.37
N ALA A 107 -7.73 13.83 14.16
CA ALA A 107 -6.67 14.83 14.32
C ALA A 107 -6.81 16.00 13.35
N LEU A 108 -7.25 15.75 12.11
CA LEU A 108 -7.50 16.80 11.11
C LEU A 108 -8.80 17.57 11.40
N GLY A 109 -9.86 16.87 11.87
CA GLY A 109 -11.16 17.48 12.20
C GLY A 109 -11.13 18.42 13.41
N THR A 110 -10.25 18.18 14.38
CA THR A 110 -10.07 19.05 15.55
C THR A 110 -9.29 20.34 15.25
N GLY A 111 -8.63 20.41 14.09
CA GLY A 111 -7.90 21.62 13.65
C GLY A 111 -8.78 22.71 13.00
N VAL A 112 -10.05 22.44 12.72
CA VAL A 112 -11.02 23.38 12.16
C VAL A 112 -11.85 24.00 13.30
N VAL A 113 -11.22 24.69 14.23
CA VAL A 113 -11.96 25.57 15.16
C VAL A 113 -11.62 27.00 14.76
N ASP A 114 -12.59 27.64 14.10
CA ASP A 114 -12.59 29.04 13.72
C ASP A 114 -12.12 29.97 14.84
N GLU A 115 -11.29 30.94 14.46
CA GLU A 115 -11.14 32.21 15.21
C GLU A 115 -12.42 33.02 15.21
N ALA A 116 -13.55 32.46 15.56
CA ALA A 116 -14.80 33.15 15.80
C ALA A 116 -15.43 32.67 17.10
N GLY A 117 -14.89 33.18 18.19
CA GLY A 117 -15.46 33.43 19.48
C GLY A 117 -16.56 32.53 20.02
N VAL A 118 -16.27 31.85 21.15
CA VAL A 118 -16.95 32.14 22.44
C VAL A 118 -16.19 31.40 23.55
N ALA A 119 -15.73 32.14 24.53
CA ALA A 119 -15.11 31.65 25.75
C ALA A 119 -16.12 30.84 26.59
N GLY A 120 -15.74 29.58 26.84
CA GLY A 120 -16.33 28.73 27.86
C GLY A 120 -15.20 28.23 28.78
N SER A 121 -15.11 28.85 29.96
CA SER A 121 -14.12 28.62 31.00
C SER A 121 -14.17 27.21 31.54
N VAL A 122 -13.02 26.50 31.55
CA VAL A 122 -12.72 25.50 32.58
C VAL A 122 -11.35 25.81 33.15
N SER A 123 -11.36 26.15 34.43
CA SER A 123 -10.21 26.52 35.24
C SER A 123 -9.33 25.35 35.62
N GLY A 124 -8.00 25.57 35.56
CA GLY A 124 -7.07 25.09 36.56
C GLY A 124 -6.17 23.95 36.18
N ALA A 125 -4.96 24.25 35.64
CA ALA A 125 -3.75 23.72 36.18
C ALA A 125 -2.54 24.51 35.59
N SER A 126 -1.65 24.85 36.50
CA SER A 126 -0.48 25.73 36.41
C SER A 126 0.50 25.40 35.33
N ALA A 127 0.92 26.43 34.61
CA ALA A 127 2.01 26.40 33.61
C ALA A 127 3.37 26.35 34.31
N THR A 128 4.29 25.58 33.76
CA THR A 128 5.74 25.82 33.88
C THR A 128 6.35 25.87 32.48
N ASP A 129 7.14 26.91 32.31
CA ASP A 129 7.78 27.41 31.09
C ASP A 129 8.57 26.38 30.27
N GLY A 130 8.50 26.54 28.96
CA GLY A 130 9.35 25.86 27.98
C GLY A 130 8.78 25.80 26.55
N ALA A 131 7.95 26.77 26.15
CA ALA A 131 7.45 26.85 24.78
C ALA A 131 8.55 27.39 23.85
N SER A 132 9.24 26.48 23.17
CA SER A 132 9.93 26.81 21.91
C SER A 132 8.86 27.06 20.85
N THR A 133 8.69 28.31 20.46
CA THR A 133 7.83 28.73 19.35
C THR A 133 8.27 28.05 18.07
N MET A 134 7.54 27.03 17.64
CA MET A 134 7.66 26.50 16.29
C MET A 134 7.06 27.54 15.33
N ASP A 135 7.92 28.08 14.46
CA ASP A 135 7.52 28.99 13.39
C ASP A 135 6.34 28.41 12.60
N GLY A 136 5.24 29.15 12.57
CA GLY A 136 4.05 28.79 11.84
C GLY A 136 4.33 28.73 10.35
N ALA A 137 4.43 27.52 9.81
CA ALA A 137 4.41 27.30 8.37
C ALA A 137 3.02 27.69 7.85
N ALA A 138 2.97 28.63 6.90
CA ALA A 138 1.74 29.06 6.26
C ALA A 138 1.09 27.84 5.57
N ASN A 139 -0.03 27.38 6.13
CA ASN A 139 -0.92 26.43 5.47
C ASN A 139 -1.42 27.11 4.18
N SER A 140 -1.33 26.42 3.04
CA SER A 140 -1.77 26.92 1.73
C SER A 140 -3.28 27.20 1.66
N GLY A 141 -4.03 26.98 2.74
CA GLY A 141 -5.49 27.08 2.79
C GLY A 141 -6.22 25.97 2.06
N ALA A 142 -5.49 25.07 1.40
CA ALA A 142 -6.08 23.93 0.73
C ALA A 142 -6.31 22.76 1.72
N ALA A 143 -7.38 21.99 1.51
CA ALA A 143 -7.65 20.78 2.28
C ALA A 143 -6.46 19.80 2.21
N PRO A 144 -6.03 19.20 3.33
CA PRO A 144 -4.92 18.24 3.34
C PRO A 144 -5.24 17.03 2.49
N LEU A 145 -4.21 16.45 1.86
CA LEU A 145 -4.31 15.24 1.06
C LEU A 145 -3.82 14.04 1.88
N VAL A 146 -4.72 13.12 2.19
CA VAL A 146 -4.38 11.86 2.86
C VAL A 146 -4.22 10.76 1.82
N ILE A 147 -3.08 10.09 1.82
CA ILE A 147 -2.73 8.99 0.93
C ILE A 147 -2.58 7.74 1.78
N ASP A 148 -3.52 6.80 1.66
CA ASP A 148 -3.46 5.52 2.35
C ASP A 148 -2.65 4.50 1.52
N LEU A 149 -1.57 3.98 2.10
CA LEU A 149 -0.68 2.98 1.49
C LEU A 149 -0.90 1.57 2.05
N ASN A 150 -1.90 1.40 2.91
CA ASN A 150 -2.06 0.17 3.68
C ASN A 150 -2.63 -0.98 2.82
N ALA A 151 -2.33 -2.20 3.25
CA ALA A 151 -2.95 -3.40 2.70
C ALA A 151 -4.14 -3.78 3.60
N THR A 152 -5.32 -3.21 3.36
CA THR A 152 -6.52 -3.47 4.14
C THR A 152 -7.72 -3.78 3.25
N THR A 153 -8.88 -4.04 3.86
CA THR A 153 -10.09 -4.36 3.11
C THR A 153 -10.70 -3.12 2.45
N PRO A 154 -11.39 -3.26 1.32
CA PRO A 154 -12.11 -2.15 0.68
C PRO A 154 -13.15 -1.50 1.60
N GLU A 155 -13.73 -2.26 2.53
CA GLU A 155 -14.68 -1.74 3.52
C GLU A 155 -13.99 -0.78 4.50
N ALA A 156 -12.85 -1.19 5.07
CA ALA A 156 -12.06 -0.33 5.96
C ALA A 156 -11.65 0.97 5.26
N ILE A 157 -11.25 0.90 3.98
CA ILE A 157 -10.93 2.09 3.17
C ILE A 157 -12.13 3.02 3.05
N ARG A 158 -13.34 2.50 2.79
CA ARG A 158 -14.56 3.33 2.70
C ARG A 158 -14.91 3.97 4.05
N THR A 159 -14.73 3.25 5.15
CA THR A 159 -14.93 3.79 6.51
C THR A 159 -13.97 4.95 6.78
N VAL A 160 -12.69 4.78 6.49
CA VAL A 160 -11.66 5.83 6.64
C VAL A 160 -11.95 7.02 5.74
N LYS A 161 -12.32 6.79 4.47
CA LYS A 161 -12.69 7.87 3.55
C LYS A 161 -13.84 8.70 4.11
N ALA A 162 -14.92 8.08 4.57
CA ALA A 162 -16.08 8.79 5.10
C ALA A 162 -15.73 9.69 6.31
N ALA A 163 -14.83 9.22 7.19
CA ALA A 163 -14.34 10.00 8.31
C ALA A 163 -13.46 11.18 7.84
N LEU A 164 -12.59 10.98 6.86
CA LEU A 164 -11.73 12.02 6.30
C LEU A 164 -12.53 13.07 5.51
N ASP A 165 -13.56 12.67 4.77
CA ASP A 165 -14.48 13.58 4.11
C ASP A 165 -15.17 14.51 5.14
N THR A 166 -15.58 13.95 6.29
CA THR A 166 -16.17 14.72 7.40
C THR A 166 -15.16 15.70 8.01
N ALA A 167 -13.88 15.32 8.05
CA ALA A 167 -12.79 16.19 8.51
C ALA A 167 -12.34 17.22 7.46
N GLY A 168 -12.93 17.24 6.26
CA GLY A 168 -12.59 18.15 5.18
C GLY A 168 -11.28 17.83 4.47
N ALA A 169 -10.78 16.60 4.57
CA ALA A 169 -9.57 16.14 3.91
C ALA A 169 -9.88 15.47 2.57
N ARG A 170 -8.96 15.59 1.60
CA ARG A 170 -9.00 14.81 0.35
C ARG A 170 -8.33 13.44 0.59
N PHE A 171 -8.85 12.39 -0.03
CA PHE A 171 -8.38 11.03 0.22
C PHE A 171 -8.04 10.27 -1.07
N VAL A 172 -6.87 9.63 -1.08
CA VAL A 172 -6.42 8.70 -2.12
C VAL A 172 -6.13 7.34 -1.49
N ASP A 173 -6.82 6.30 -1.95
CA ASP A 173 -6.47 4.90 -1.73
C ASP A 173 -5.35 4.54 -2.69
N ALA A 174 -4.13 4.30 -2.15
CA ALA A 174 -2.93 4.05 -2.93
C ALA A 174 -2.30 2.71 -2.54
N SER A 175 -2.50 1.71 -3.36
CA SER A 175 -1.98 0.38 -3.12
C SER A 175 -0.60 0.17 -3.72
N ILE A 176 0.36 -0.18 -2.88
CA ILE A 176 1.71 -0.61 -3.28
C ILE A 176 1.62 -2.04 -3.84
N MET A 177 1.95 -2.20 -5.12
CA MET A 177 1.77 -3.46 -5.84
C MET A 177 3.04 -4.34 -5.91
N ASP A 178 4.15 -3.88 -5.30
CA ASP A 178 5.40 -4.63 -5.27
C ASP A 178 6.27 -4.22 -4.07
N THR A 179 7.55 -4.63 -4.06
CA THR A 179 8.49 -4.48 -2.96
C THR A 179 9.18 -3.12 -2.98
N VAL A 180 8.83 -2.24 -2.04
CA VAL A 180 9.36 -0.86 -1.96
C VAL A 180 10.89 -0.80 -1.84
N PRO A 181 11.58 -1.59 -1.02
CA PRO A 181 13.05 -1.59 -0.96
C PRO A 181 13.73 -1.82 -2.31
N VAL A 182 13.14 -2.61 -3.20
CA VAL A 182 13.69 -2.92 -4.52
C VAL A 182 13.42 -1.80 -5.52
N PHE A 183 12.18 -1.37 -5.63
CA PHE A 183 11.73 -0.44 -6.67
C PHE A 183 11.75 1.04 -6.24
N ARG A 184 11.83 1.32 -4.93
CA ARG A 184 11.85 2.66 -4.33
C ARG A 184 10.72 3.55 -4.88
N MET A 185 11.02 4.71 -5.48
CA MET A 185 10.02 5.62 -6.10
C MET A 185 9.42 5.08 -7.41
N GLY A 186 10.01 4.05 -7.98
CA GLY A 186 9.48 3.32 -9.14
C GLY A 186 8.59 2.14 -8.78
N VAL A 187 8.27 1.93 -7.49
CA VAL A 187 7.36 0.86 -7.09
C VAL A 187 5.99 1.06 -7.77
N PRO A 188 5.41 0.00 -8.37
CA PRO A 188 4.08 0.13 -8.96
C PRO A 188 3.05 0.51 -7.91
N LEU A 189 2.37 1.65 -8.11
CA LEU A 189 1.24 2.11 -7.30
C LEU A 189 -0.03 2.05 -8.14
N CYS A 190 -1.08 1.42 -7.61
CA CYS A 190 -2.43 1.63 -8.11
C CYS A 190 -3.12 2.64 -7.21
N ILE A 191 -3.76 3.65 -7.78
CA ILE A 191 -4.49 4.67 -7.01
C ILE A 191 -5.97 4.70 -7.41
N SER A 192 -6.82 5.02 -6.45
CA SER A 192 -8.25 5.23 -6.64
C SER A 192 -8.76 6.27 -5.64
N GLY A 193 -9.86 6.96 -5.99
CA GLY A 193 -10.42 8.03 -5.16
C GLY A 193 -11.19 9.05 -5.99
N ASP A 194 -11.64 10.11 -5.36
CA ASP A 194 -12.35 11.18 -6.04
C ASP A 194 -11.43 11.94 -7.03
N PRO A 195 -11.95 12.41 -8.15
CA PRO A 195 -11.14 13.09 -9.18
C PRO A 195 -10.32 14.27 -8.64
N GLU A 196 -10.84 15.01 -7.67
CA GLU A 196 -10.12 16.14 -7.03
C GLU A 196 -8.94 15.67 -6.19
N ALA A 197 -9.10 14.56 -5.47
CA ALA A 197 -8.01 13.96 -4.69
C ALA A 197 -6.91 13.41 -5.60
N ILE A 198 -7.28 12.73 -6.68
CA ILE A 198 -6.35 12.21 -7.69
C ILE A 198 -5.61 13.36 -8.40
N ALA A 199 -6.32 14.43 -8.77
CA ALA A 199 -5.70 15.62 -9.34
C ALA A 199 -4.71 16.28 -8.37
N ALA A 200 -5.05 16.34 -7.08
CA ALA A 200 -4.16 16.86 -6.05
C ALA A 200 -2.92 15.99 -5.84
N PHE A 201 -3.07 14.66 -5.86
CA PHE A 201 -1.94 13.73 -5.82
C PHE A 201 -0.99 13.95 -7.00
N THR A 202 -1.54 14.07 -8.21
CA THR A 202 -0.77 14.31 -9.43
C THR A 202 -0.06 15.66 -9.38
N ALA A 203 -0.77 16.72 -8.95
CA ALA A 203 -0.22 18.07 -8.85
C ALA A 203 0.86 18.20 -7.77
N ALA A 204 0.83 17.35 -6.75
CA ALA A 204 1.85 17.33 -5.69
C ALA A 204 3.24 16.96 -6.23
N ASP A 205 3.32 16.26 -7.34
CA ASP A 205 4.57 15.88 -8.02
C ASP A 205 5.64 15.37 -7.02
N LEU A 206 5.35 14.22 -6.40
CA LEU A 206 6.17 13.64 -5.33
C LEU A 206 7.32 12.76 -5.86
N GLY A 207 7.47 12.66 -7.18
CA GLY A 207 8.53 11.88 -7.81
C GLY A 207 8.24 10.38 -7.95
N PHE A 208 6.98 9.93 -7.81
CA PHE A 208 6.60 8.56 -8.15
C PHE A 208 6.54 8.38 -9.66
N THR A 209 7.24 7.36 -10.18
CA THR A 209 7.41 7.18 -11.63
C THR A 209 6.55 6.06 -12.24
N ASN A 210 5.85 5.27 -11.41
CA ASN A 210 5.03 4.14 -11.86
C ASN A 210 3.68 4.13 -11.13
N VAL A 211 2.83 5.07 -11.49
CA VAL A 211 1.48 5.25 -10.91
C VAL A 211 0.43 4.91 -11.95
N ARG A 212 -0.51 4.04 -11.56
CA ARG A 212 -1.69 3.69 -12.36
C ARG A 212 -2.95 4.20 -11.66
N ASP A 213 -3.56 5.22 -12.21
CA ASP A 213 -4.90 5.65 -11.82
C ASP A 213 -5.93 4.66 -12.37
N LEU A 214 -6.74 4.08 -11.46
CA LEU A 214 -7.79 3.14 -11.82
C LEU A 214 -9.07 3.83 -12.27
N GLN A 215 -9.15 5.16 -12.18
CA GLN A 215 -10.33 5.97 -12.51
C GLN A 215 -11.60 5.46 -11.83
N ALA A 216 -11.50 5.12 -10.55
CA ALA A 216 -12.53 4.47 -9.77
C ALA A 216 -12.55 5.02 -8.34
N GLU A 217 -13.65 4.74 -7.64
CA GLU A 217 -13.84 5.13 -6.24
C GLU A 217 -12.80 4.49 -5.30
N ALA A 218 -12.54 5.12 -4.16
CA ALA A 218 -11.67 4.61 -3.12
C ALA A 218 -12.10 3.21 -2.66
N GLY A 219 -11.12 2.34 -2.41
CA GLY A 219 -11.30 0.92 -2.14
C GLY A 219 -11.04 0.03 -3.37
N THR A 220 -11.02 0.61 -4.59
CA THR A 220 -10.73 -0.17 -5.82
C THR A 220 -9.25 -0.54 -5.91
N ALA A 221 -8.32 0.35 -5.55
CA ALA A 221 -6.90 0.04 -5.52
C ALA A 221 -6.58 -1.03 -4.45
N SER A 222 -7.18 -0.90 -3.27
CA SER A 222 -7.09 -1.92 -2.21
C SER A 222 -7.68 -3.26 -2.64
N THR A 223 -8.80 -3.27 -3.38
CA THR A 223 -9.36 -4.49 -3.97
C THR A 223 -8.36 -5.16 -4.92
N ALA A 224 -7.74 -4.39 -5.81
CA ALA A 224 -6.74 -4.92 -6.74
C ALA A 224 -5.55 -5.55 -6.00
N LYS A 225 -5.07 -4.91 -4.92
CA LYS A 225 -3.99 -5.45 -4.08
C LYS A 225 -4.40 -6.74 -3.36
N VAL A 226 -5.60 -6.80 -2.79
CA VAL A 226 -6.11 -8.01 -2.13
C VAL A 226 -6.17 -9.16 -3.13
N LEU A 227 -6.76 -8.95 -4.32
CA LEU A 227 -6.84 -9.98 -5.36
C LEU A 227 -5.47 -10.45 -5.86
N ARG A 228 -4.51 -9.51 -6.05
CA ARG A 228 -3.11 -9.88 -6.34
C ARG A 228 -2.52 -10.75 -5.22
N SER A 229 -2.81 -10.41 -3.97
CA SER A 229 -2.28 -11.14 -2.81
C SER A 229 -2.79 -12.57 -2.73
N VAL A 230 -4.02 -12.85 -3.20
CA VAL A 230 -4.54 -14.22 -3.32
C VAL A 230 -3.58 -15.07 -4.15
N VAL A 231 -3.20 -14.60 -5.34
CA VAL A 231 -2.28 -15.35 -6.22
C VAL A 231 -0.92 -15.51 -5.58
N MET A 232 -0.32 -14.41 -5.08
CA MET A 232 1.06 -14.45 -4.57
C MET A 232 1.18 -15.31 -3.31
N LYS A 233 0.21 -15.25 -2.40
CA LYS A 233 0.23 -16.07 -1.18
C LYS A 233 -0.08 -17.53 -1.44
N ALA A 234 -0.96 -17.83 -2.40
CA ALA A 234 -1.20 -19.19 -2.83
C ALA A 234 0.06 -19.80 -3.47
N LEU A 235 0.76 -19.03 -4.31
CA LEU A 235 2.03 -19.45 -4.91
C LEU A 235 3.11 -19.72 -3.84
N GLU A 236 3.31 -18.79 -2.89
CA GLU A 236 4.23 -18.99 -1.77
C GLU A 236 3.91 -20.30 -1.02
N ALA A 237 2.64 -20.51 -0.67
CA ALA A 237 2.21 -21.70 0.06
C ALA A 237 2.41 -23.00 -0.75
N SER A 238 2.10 -22.97 -2.06
CA SER A 238 2.30 -24.11 -2.97
C SER A 238 3.78 -24.51 -3.08
N LEU A 239 4.66 -23.51 -3.23
CA LEU A 239 6.12 -23.77 -3.31
C LEU A 239 6.62 -24.40 -2.00
N VAL A 240 6.21 -23.87 -0.84
CA VAL A 240 6.64 -24.43 0.44
C VAL A 240 6.10 -25.83 0.65
N GLU A 241 4.83 -26.09 0.34
CA GLU A 241 4.22 -27.43 0.47
C GLU A 241 4.94 -28.45 -0.43
N SER A 242 5.14 -28.12 -1.72
CA SER A 242 5.82 -28.98 -2.68
C SER A 242 7.30 -29.22 -2.31
N PHE A 243 8.04 -28.17 -1.97
CA PHE A 243 9.47 -28.28 -1.67
C PHE A 243 9.74 -29.04 -0.37
N ARG A 244 8.86 -28.93 0.63
CA ARG A 244 8.93 -29.75 1.85
C ARG A 244 8.77 -31.25 1.53
N ALA A 245 7.89 -31.61 0.61
CA ALA A 245 7.71 -32.98 0.18
C ALA A 245 8.92 -33.47 -0.65
N ALA A 246 9.41 -32.65 -1.58
CA ALA A 246 10.59 -32.93 -2.37
C ALA A 246 11.85 -33.13 -1.53
N GLU A 247 12.04 -32.34 -0.47
CA GLU A 247 13.11 -32.50 0.52
C GLU A 247 13.01 -33.87 1.22
N LYS A 248 11.83 -34.25 1.69
CA LYS A 248 11.60 -35.56 2.32
C LYS A 248 11.82 -36.74 1.36
N ALA A 249 11.55 -36.53 0.08
CA ALA A 249 11.81 -37.51 -0.97
C ALA A 249 13.28 -37.52 -1.45
N GLY A 250 14.11 -36.57 -1.01
CA GLY A 250 15.51 -36.45 -1.41
C GLY A 250 15.71 -35.94 -2.84
N ILE A 251 14.75 -35.21 -3.41
CA ILE A 251 14.74 -34.71 -4.79
C ILE A 251 14.46 -33.20 -4.88
N LEU A 252 14.75 -32.44 -3.83
CA LEU A 252 14.45 -31.01 -3.79
C LEU A 252 15.05 -30.25 -4.97
N ASP A 253 16.33 -30.46 -5.27
CA ASP A 253 17.02 -29.74 -6.34
C ASP A 253 16.36 -30.00 -7.71
N VAL A 254 15.96 -31.24 -7.98
CA VAL A 254 15.31 -31.62 -9.25
C VAL A 254 13.96 -30.91 -9.40
N VAL A 255 13.17 -30.87 -8.34
CA VAL A 255 11.85 -30.20 -8.37
C VAL A 255 12.02 -28.69 -8.45
N ALA A 256 12.94 -28.12 -7.68
CA ALA A 256 13.20 -26.68 -7.67
C ALA A 256 13.70 -26.20 -9.05
N ASP A 257 14.69 -26.88 -9.65
CA ASP A 257 15.22 -26.53 -10.98
C ASP A 257 14.13 -26.60 -12.05
N SER A 258 13.27 -27.62 -12.00
CA SER A 258 12.16 -27.77 -12.96
C SER A 258 11.14 -26.62 -12.83
N VAL A 259 10.81 -26.21 -11.60
CA VAL A 259 9.90 -25.07 -11.35
C VAL A 259 10.53 -23.76 -11.83
N VAL A 260 11.81 -23.51 -11.50
CA VAL A 260 12.54 -22.31 -11.94
C VAL A 260 12.60 -22.25 -13.46
N ALA A 261 12.95 -23.35 -14.15
CA ALA A 261 12.98 -23.38 -15.60
C ALA A 261 11.64 -22.98 -16.24
N THR A 262 10.52 -23.40 -15.64
CA THR A 262 9.18 -22.99 -16.13
C THR A 262 8.98 -21.48 -16.07
N PHE A 263 9.44 -20.83 -15.00
CA PHE A 263 9.33 -19.37 -14.86
C PHE A 263 10.32 -18.62 -15.76
N ASP A 264 11.53 -19.16 -15.97
CA ASP A 264 12.56 -18.51 -16.78
C ASP A 264 12.29 -18.66 -18.28
N ASP A 265 11.75 -19.81 -18.72
CA ASP A 265 11.48 -20.12 -20.13
C ASP A 265 10.22 -19.40 -20.66
N MET A 266 9.31 -19.00 -19.79
CA MET A 266 8.07 -18.33 -20.17
C MET A 266 8.04 -16.88 -19.68
N LEU A 267 7.79 -15.93 -20.59
CA LEU A 267 7.48 -14.55 -20.20
C LEU A 267 6.26 -14.54 -19.26
N GLY A 268 6.34 -13.78 -18.17
CA GLY A 268 5.34 -13.79 -17.10
C GLY A 268 3.89 -13.63 -17.59
N ARG A 269 3.64 -12.78 -18.61
CA ARG A 269 2.31 -12.66 -19.24
C ARG A 269 1.89 -13.94 -19.93
N THR A 270 2.74 -14.55 -20.75
CA THR A 270 2.45 -15.80 -21.45
C THR A 270 2.12 -16.93 -20.47
N LEU A 271 2.90 -17.06 -19.39
CA LEU A 271 2.65 -18.04 -18.35
C LEU A 271 1.26 -17.85 -17.70
N VAL A 272 0.90 -16.62 -17.30
CA VAL A 272 -0.39 -16.33 -16.70
C VAL A 272 -1.54 -16.61 -17.68
N ASP A 273 -1.40 -16.18 -18.93
CA ASP A 273 -2.40 -16.38 -19.98
C ASP A 273 -2.64 -17.87 -20.23
N ASP A 274 -1.57 -18.66 -20.31
CA ASP A 274 -1.64 -20.10 -20.52
C ASP A 274 -2.20 -20.86 -19.31
N LEU A 275 -1.82 -20.49 -18.11
CA LEU A 275 -2.37 -21.11 -16.89
C LEU A 275 -3.89 -20.91 -16.79
N VAL A 276 -4.37 -19.68 -16.99
CA VAL A 276 -5.80 -19.38 -16.90
C VAL A 276 -6.59 -20.11 -18.00
N LYS A 277 -6.16 -20.02 -19.26
CA LYS A 277 -6.87 -20.67 -20.36
C LYS A 277 -6.83 -22.20 -20.27
N SER A 278 -5.67 -22.74 -19.97
CA SER A 278 -5.49 -24.20 -19.88
C SER A 278 -6.23 -24.83 -18.71
N GLU A 279 -6.51 -24.06 -17.65
CA GLU A 279 -7.37 -24.54 -16.57
C GLU A 279 -8.79 -24.80 -17.07
N MET A 280 -9.38 -23.85 -17.81
CA MET A 280 -10.73 -24.03 -18.39
C MET A 280 -10.85 -25.25 -19.30
N LEU A 281 -9.75 -25.60 -19.99
CA LEU A 281 -9.72 -26.72 -20.93
C LEU A 281 -9.44 -28.07 -20.25
N HIS A 282 -8.70 -28.07 -19.14
CA HIS A 282 -8.12 -29.30 -18.58
C HIS A 282 -8.48 -29.53 -17.12
N ALA A 283 -9.41 -28.77 -16.53
CA ALA A 283 -9.75 -28.83 -15.11
C ALA A 283 -10.04 -30.24 -14.60
N ARG A 284 -10.85 -31.01 -15.32
CA ARG A 284 -11.18 -32.42 -14.93
C ARG A 284 -9.95 -33.32 -14.84
N ARG A 285 -9.08 -33.27 -15.84
CA ARG A 285 -7.85 -34.08 -15.85
C ARG A 285 -6.92 -33.64 -14.72
N ARG A 286 -6.75 -32.33 -14.54
CA ARG A 286 -5.89 -31.76 -13.50
C ARG A 286 -6.39 -32.03 -12.09
N ALA A 287 -7.71 -32.06 -11.87
CA ALA A 287 -8.28 -32.48 -10.59
C ALA A 287 -7.86 -33.92 -10.22
N ALA A 288 -7.91 -34.84 -11.18
CA ALA A 288 -7.44 -36.21 -10.97
C ALA A 288 -5.92 -36.31 -10.72
N GLU A 289 -5.11 -35.47 -11.39
CA GLU A 289 -3.67 -35.36 -11.14
C GLU A 289 -3.39 -34.84 -9.73
N MET A 290 -4.15 -33.85 -9.26
CA MET A 290 -4.01 -33.31 -7.91
C MET A 290 -4.46 -34.28 -6.82
N GLU A 291 -5.40 -35.20 -7.09
CA GLU A 291 -5.73 -36.29 -6.16
C GLU A 291 -4.50 -37.18 -5.88
N GLY A 292 -3.75 -37.52 -6.94
CA GLY A 292 -2.49 -38.27 -6.81
C GLY A 292 -1.42 -37.47 -6.05
N ALA A 293 -1.35 -36.15 -6.27
CA ALA A 293 -0.43 -35.26 -5.56
C ALA A 293 -0.75 -35.22 -4.06
N VAL A 294 -2.02 -35.07 -3.69
CA VAL A 294 -2.48 -35.08 -2.28
C VAL A 294 -2.03 -36.38 -1.59
N SER A 295 -2.33 -37.53 -2.19
CA SER A 295 -1.92 -38.84 -1.64
C SER A 295 -0.39 -38.94 -1.48
N THR A 296 0.38 -38.47 -2.45
CA THR A 296 1.85 -38.48 -2.41
C THR A 296 2.39 -37.61 -1.25
N LEU A 297 1.84 -36.41 -1.05
CA LEU A 297 2.24 -35.54 0.05
C LEU A 297 1.94 -36.19 1.41
N GLU A 298 0.77 -36.77 1.56
CA GLU A 298 0.35 -37.45 2.80
C GLU A 298 1.25 -38.67 3.11
N ASP A 299 1.58 -39.47 2.12
CA ASP A 299 2.49 -40.61 2.24
C ASP A 299 3.90 -40.15 2.68
N LEU A 300 4.34 -38.96 2.26
CA LEU A 300 5.58 -38.33 2.71
C LEU A 300 5.44 -37.62 4.05
N GLY A 301 4.25 -37.65 4.69
CA GLY A 301 3.98 -36.99 5.96
C GLY A 301 4.04 -35.46 5.86
N VAL A 302 3.61 -34.90 4.73
CA VAL A 302 3.40 -33.47 4.49
C VAL A 302 1.90 -33.18 4.38
N SER A 303 1.40 -32.19 5.14
CA SER A 303 0.00 -31.81 5.02
C SER A 303 -0.26 -31.15 3.66
N ALA A 304 -1.25 -31.66 2.92
CA ALA A 304 -1.56 -31.26 1.55
C ALA A 304 -2.66 -30.17 1.48
N PHE A 305 -2.57 -29.08 2.29
CA PHE A 305 -3.63 -28.08 2.39
C PHE A 305 -3.87 -27.32 1.08
N VAL A 306 -2.80 -26.93 0.41
CA VAL A 306 -2.88 -26.16 -0.83
C VAL A 306 -3.25 -27.08 -1.98
N SER A 307 -2.63 -28.25 -2.07
CA SER A 307 -2.91 -29.25 -3.12
C SER A 307 -4.35 -29.78 -3.05
N ALA A 308 -4.89 -30.01 -1.85
CA ALA A 308 -6.28 -30.41 -1.68
C ALA A 308 -7.25 -29.28 -2.10
N GLY A 309 -6.96 -28.05 -1.73
CA GLY A 309 -7.75 -26.88 -2.17
C GLY A 309 -7.69 -26.68 -3.68
N ALA A 310 -6.53 -26.88 -4.31
CA ALA A 310 -6.39 -26.83 -5.77
C ALA A 310 -7.18 -27.95 -6.47
N ARG A 311 -7.15 -29.17 -5.95
CA ARG A 311 -7.97 -30.29 -6.44
C ARG A 311 -9.47 -29.94 -6.43
N ASP A 312 -9.95 -29.44 -5.29
CA ASP A 312 -11.37 -29.12 -5.11
C ASP A 312 -11.79 -27.96 -6.02
N HIS A 313 -10.94 -26.96 -6.17
CA HIS A 313 -11.15 -25.85 -7.11
C HIS A 313 -11.24 -26.36 -8.56
N LEU A 314 -10.28 -27.19 -9.01
CA LEU A 314 -10.28 -27.76 -10.35
C LEU A 314 -11.49 -28.63 -10.62
N ALA A 315 -11.94 -29.42 -9.63
CA ALA A 315 -13.17 -30.20 -9.74
C ALA A 315 -14.39 -29.28 -9.93
N HIS A 316 -14.48 -28.19 -9.17
CA HIS A 316 -15.53 -27.19 -9.31
C HIS A 316 -15.52 -26.50 -10.68
N ILE A 317 -14.35 -26.08 -11.17
CA ILE A 317 -14.22 -25.52 -12.53
C ILE A 317 -14.66 -26.53 -13.59
N ALA A 318 -14.32 -27.81 -13.43
CA ALA A 318 -14.75 -28.86 -14.36
C ALA A 318 -16.29 -29.03 -14.39
N GLU A 319 -16.96 -28.83 -13.27
CA GLU A 319 -18.44 -28.82 -13.20
C GLU A 319 -19.02 -27.58 -13.89
N LEU A 320 -18.47 -26.38 -13.61
CA LEU A 320 -18.91 -25.14 -14.24
C LEU A 320 -18.75 -25.17 -15.76
N MET A 321 -17.71 -25.82 -16.27
CA MET A 321 -17.40 -25.91 -17.70
C MET A 321 -18.13 -27.05 -18.42
N HIS A 322 -18.87 -27.92 -17.70
CA HIS A 322 -19.46 -29.14 -18.27
C HIS A 322 -20.41 -28.86 -19.47
N ASP A 323 -21.28 -27.87 -19.34
CA ASP A 323 -22.26 -27.51 -20.36
C ASP A 323 -21.92 -26.19 -21.09
N ARG A 324 -20.68 -25.71 -20.98
CA ARG A 324 -20.25 -24.46 -21.60
C ARG A 324 -19.43 -24.71 -22.86
N THR A 325 -19.46 -23.72 -23.76
CA THR A 325 -18.60 -23.73 -24.94
C THR A 325 -17.14 -23.64 -24.52
N PRO A 326 -16.25 -24.49 -25.06
CA PRO A 326 -14.83 -24.40 -24.79
C PRO A 326 -14.28 -23.01 -25.12
N VAL A 327 -13.32 -22.56 -24.32
CA VAL A 327 -12.62 -21.29 -24.55
C VAL A 327 -11.80 -21.38 -25.84
N ALA A 328 -11.94 -20.40 -26.72
CA ALA A 328 -11.17 -20.38 -27.96
C ALA A 328 -9.67 -20.19 -27.68
N PRO A 329 -8.77 -20.82 -28.45
CA PRO A 329 -7.33 -20.73 -28.24
C PRO A 329 -6.77 -19.29 -28.23
N GLU A 330 -7.36 -18.41 -29.03
CA GLU A 330 -7.03 -17.00 -29.15
C GLU A 330 -7.69 -16.10 -28.08
N ALA A 331 -8.57 -16.63 -27.27
CA ALA A 331 -9.25 -15.85 -26.23
C ALA A 331 -8.27 -15.28 -25.22
N THR A 332 -8.57 -14.11 -24.71
CA THR A 332 -7.83 -13.51 -23.61
C THR A 332 -8.18 -14.18 -22.28
N PRO A 333 -7.33 -14.11 -21.24
CA PRO A 333 -7.68 -14.58 -19.89
C PRO A 333 -8.96 -13.97 -19.35
N ALA A 334 -9.21 -12.68 -19.64
CA ALA A 334 -10.44 -12.01 -19.21
C ALA A 334 -11.69 -12.59 -19.87
N GLU A 335 -11.62 -12.99 -21.14
CA GLU A 335 -12.71 -13.69 -21.83
C GLU A 335 -12.92 -15.09 -21.27
N ALA A 336 -11.83 -15.81 -20.99
CA ALA A 336 -11.89 -17.13 -20.36
C ALA A 336 -12.58 -17.05 -18.99
N ILE A 337 -12.22 -16.10 -18.14
CA ILE A 337 -12.83 -15.90 -16.82
C ILE A 337 -14.31 -15.52 -16.94
N ARG A 338 -14.68 -14.61 -17.86
CA ARG A 338 -16.10 -14.26 -18.08
C ARG A 338 -16.95 -15.43 -18.53
N ASN A 339 -16.35 -16.44 -19.16
CA ASN A 339 -17.06 -17.66 -19.53
C ASN A 339 -17.45 -18.55 -18.33
N LEU A 340 -16.91 -18.28 -17.14
CA LEU A 340 -17.34 -18.98 -15.91
C LEU A 340 -18.62 -18.41 -15.30
N GLY A 341 -19.08 -17.25 -15.66
CA GLY A 341 -20.33 -16.62 -15.24
C GLY A 341 -20.17 -15.39 -14.44
#